data_9b52f51f5b4c8aec8043d723b9908d41
#
_entry.id   9b52f51f5b4c8aec8043d723b9908d41
#
_cell.length_a   1.000
_cell.length_b   1.000
_cell.length_c   1.000
_cell.angle_alpha   90.00
_cell.angle_beta   90.00
_cell.angle_gamma   90.00
#
_symmetry.space_group_name_H-M   'P 1'
#
loop_
_entity.id
_entity.type
_entity.pdbx_description
1 polymer ?
#
loop_
_entity_poly.entity_id
_entity_poly.type
_entity_poly.pdbx_seq_one_letter_code
_entity_poly.pdbx_strand_id
1 'polypeptide(L)'
;MPNYKKTKLACYLGFITQAIVANFTPLLFLTFHNDYHISLGKISLIPVCFYFMQLLIDLFCAKWVDKIGYRICIVISEVFSAAGLIGLAILPDILSSPFAGIMISVITYSIGSGLIEVLCSPIIEACPFENKDAAMSLLHSFYCWGFVGTILLSPLFFSVFGIANWKWLAILWAVIPAINIYNFATCPIEPLVEETESMGIKSLAKKPLFWLAVCLMICSAAS
;
A
#
# COMPACT_ATOMS: atom_id res chain seq x y z
N MET A 1 30.54 1.17 -2.17
CA MET A 1 29.41 1.43 -3.09
C MET A 1 28.11 1.26 -2.34
N PRO A 2 27.10 2.10 -2.54
CA PRO A 2 25.81 1.95 -1.90
C PRO A 2 25.16 0.59 -2.21
N ASN A 3 24.53 -0.03 -1.22
CA ASN A 3 23.93 -1.36 -1.41
C ASN A 3 22.48 -1.24 -1.90
N TYR A 4 22.28 -1.02 -3.20
CA TYR A 4 20.94 -0.93 -3.81
C TYR A 4 20.15 -2.24 -3.79
N LYS A 5 20.77 -3.39 -3.46
CA LYS A 5 20.04 -4.64 -3.22
C LYS A 5 19.08 -4.49 -2.04
N LYS A 6 19.48 -3.69 -1.02
CA LYS A 6 18.61 -3.40 0.13
C LYS A 6 17.41 -2.52 -0.27
N THR A 7 17.63 -1.51 -1.12
CA THR A 7 16.56 -0.66 -1.66
C THR A 7 15.56 -1.49 -2.46
N LYS A 8 16.07 -2.35 -3.34
CA LYS A 8 15.26 -3.27 -4.14
C LYS A 8 14.40 -4.19 -3.26
N LEU A 9 15.01 -4.80 -2.23
CA LEU A 9 14.28 -5.64 -1.28
C LEU A 9 13.21 -4.85 -0.52
N ALA A 10 13.54 -3.64 -0.06
CA ALA A 10 12.59 -2.79 0.65
C ALA A 10 11.37 -2.44 -0.23
N CYS A 11 11.57 -2.09 -1.50
CA CYS A 11 10.47 -1.83 -2.43
C CYS A 11 9.61 -3.09 -2.68
N TYR A 12 10.23 -4.26 -2.80
CA TYR A 12 9.51 -5.53 -2.97
C TYR A 12 8.67 -5.87 -1.73
N LEU A 13 9.21 -5.68 -0.52
CA LEU A 13 8.44 -5.84 0.72
C LEU A 13 7.33 -4.79 0.84
N GLY A 14 7.55 -3.57 0.34
CA GLY A 14 6.52 -2.54 0.25
C GLY A 14 5.32 -3.00 -0.58
N PHE A 15 5.54 -3.58 -1.75
CA PHE A 15 4.47 -4.12 -2.60
C PHE A 15 3.77 -5.34 -1.97
N ILE A 16 4.48 -6.16 -1.18
CA ILE A 16 3.84 -7.20 -0.35
C ILE A 16 2.96 -6.54 0.72
N THR A 17 3.46 -5.50 1.41
CA THR A 17 2.66 -4.74 2.39
C THR A 17 1.38 -4.19 1.76
N GLN A 18 1.49 -3.56 0.59
CA GLN A 18 0.34 -3.04 -0.17
C GLN A 18 -0.67 -4.15 -0.48
N ALA A 19 -0.20 -5.30 -0.95
CA ALA A 19 -1.07 -6.44 -1.25
C ALA A 19 -1.80 -6.97 -0.01
N ILE A 20 -1.12 -7.02 1.14
CA ILE A 20 -1.72 -7.45 2.41
C ILE A 20 -2.85 -6.49 2.83
N VAL A 21 -2.57 -5.18 2.90
CA VAL A 21 -3.56 -4.20 3.39
C VAL A 21 -4.76 -4.07 2.46
N ALA A 22 -4.58 -4.26 1.14
CA ALA A 22 -5.65 -4.24 0.17
C ALA A 22 -6.57 -5.47 0.24
N ASN A 23 -6.02 -6.65 0.59
CA ASN A 23 -6.72 -7.92 0.41
C ASN A 23 -7.06 -8.64 1.72
N PHE A 24 -6.47 -8.28 2.85
CA PHE A 24 -6.75 -8.94 4.13
C PHE A 24 -8.13 -8.59 4.68
N THR A 25 -8.50 -7.31 4.71
CA THR A 25 -9.78 -6.85 5.28
C THR A 25 -11.02 -7.43 4.56
N PRO A 26 -11.05 -7.57 3.22
CA PRO A 26 -12.14 -8.26 2.53
C PRO A 26 -12.41 -9.69 3.02
N LEU A 27 -11.39 -10.42 3.44
CA LEU A 27 -11.55 -11.78 3.98
C LEU A 27 -12.31 -11.80 5.32
N LEU A 28 -12.40 -10.66 6.00
CA LEU A 28 -13.04 -10.51 7.30
C LEU A 28 -14.47 -9.93 7.22
N PHE A 29 -15.00 -9.63 6.02
CA PHE A 29 -16.31 -8.98 5.87
C PHE A 29 -17.44 -9.75 6.52
N LEU A 30 -17.44 -11.09 6.37
CA LEU A 30 -18.44 -11.93 7.01
C LEU A 30 -18.26 -11.97 8.54
N THR A 31 -17.04 -11.96 9.02
CA THR A 31 -16.72 -11.88 10.45
C THR A 31 -17.21 -10.56 11.04
N PHE A 32 -16.97 -9.44 10.35
CA PHE A 32 -17.48 -8.13 10.79
C PHE A 32 -19.02 -8.07 10.82
N HIS A 33 -19.68 -8.72 9.86
CA HIS A 33 -21.13 -8.82 9.87
C HIS A 33 -21.64 -9.64 11.04
N ASN A 34 -21.07 -10.80 11.30
CA ASN A 34 -21.54 -11.74 12.32
C ASN A 34 -21.17 -11.30 13.73
N ASP A 35 -19.91 -10.92 13.97
CA ASP A 35 -19.38 -10.67 15.33
C ASP A 35 -19.73 -9.26 15.83
N TYR A 36 -19.69 -8.26 14.94
CA TYR A 36 -19.98 -6.86 15.29
C TYR A 36 -21.35 -6.37 14.84
N HIS A 37 -22.18 -7.24 14.24
CA HIS A 37 -23.52 -6.92 13.71
C HIS A 37 -23.53 -5.70 12.76
N ILE A 38 -22.44 -5.54 11.98
CA ILE A 38 -22.32 -4.46 11.00
C ILE A 38 -23.13 -4.83 9.75
N SER A 39 -24.03 -3.94 9.32
CA SER A 39 -24.84 -4.19 8.13
C SER A 39 -23.99 -4.30 6.85
N LEU A 40 -24.42 -5.12 5.89
CA LEU A 40 -23.71 -5.32 4.62
C LEU A 40 -23.53 -3.99 3.86
N GLY A 41 -24.49 -3.07 3.95
CA GLY A 41 -24.37 -1.74 3.37
C GLY A 41 -23.23 -0.91 3.97
N LYS A 42 -22.92 -1.05 5.26
CA LYS A 42 -21.75 -0.42 5.89
C LYS A 42 -20.45 -1.13 5.49
N ILE A 43 -20.47 -2.45 5.39
CA ILE A 43 -19.30 -3.23 4.96
C ILE A 43 -18.88 -2.85 3.55
N SER A 44 -19.83 -2.62 2.64
CA SER A 44 -19.51 -2.20 1.27
C SER A 44 -18.84 -0.82 1.17
N LEU A 45 -18.95 0.01 2.22
CA LEU A 45 -18.22 1.29 2.27
C LEU A 45 -16.73 1.13 2.56
N ILE A 46 -16.30 -0.01 3.11
CA ILE A 46 -14.89 -0.26 3.45
C ILE A 46 -14.00 -0.18 2.21
N PRO A 47 -14.23 -0.99 1.14
CA PRO A 47 -13.41 -0.90 -0.05
C PRO A 47 -13.57 0.46 -0.77
N VAL A 48 -14.75 1.05 -0.76
CA VAL A 48 -14.96 2.39 -1.35
C VAL A 48 -14.07 3.42 -0.64
N CYS A 49 -14.04 3.40 0.69
CA CYS A 49 -13.20 4.29 1.47
C CYS A 49 -11.71 4.03 1.22
N PHE A 50 -11.29 2.76 1.12
CA PHE A 50 -9.91 2.37 0.82
C PHE A 50 -9.43 2.99 -0.49
N TYR A 51 -10.12 2.75 -1.59
CA TYR A 51 -9.73 3.26 -2.91
C TYR A 51 -9.90 4.77 -3.04
N PHE A 52 -10.90 5.35 -2.36
CA PHE A 52 -11.06 6.81 -2.33
C PHE A 52 -9.88 7.48 -1.61
N MET A 53 -9.45 6.94 -0.48
CA MET A 53 -8.26 7.44 0.23
C MET A 53 -6.99 7.30 -0.62
N GLN A 54 -6.85 6.18 -1.34
CA GLN A 54 -5.72 5.95 -2.25
C GLN A 54 -5.68 7.05 -3.33
N LEU A 55 -6.80 7.33 -3.99
CA LEU A 55 -6.91 8.43 -4.97
C LEU A 55 -6.51 9.79 -4.36
N LEU A 56 -6.93 10.09 -3.12
CA LEU A 56 -6.55 11.33 -2.45
C LEU A 56 -5.03 11.41 -2.21
N ILE A 57 -4.42 10.29 -1.85
CA ILE A 57 -2.98 10.19 -1.63
C ILE A 57 -2.21 10.36 -2.96
N ASP A 58 -2.69 9.79 -4.06
CA ASP A 58 -2.09 9.97 -5.40
C ASP A 58 -2.05 11.47 -5.77
N LEU A 59 -3.17 12.18 -5.56
CA LEU A 59 -3.24 13.62 -5.79
C LEU A 59 -2.32 14.43 -4.85
N PHE A 60 -2.22 14.00 -3.59
CA PHE A 60 -1.29 14.59 -2.62
C PHE A 60 0.16 14.38 -3.06
N CYS A 61 0.53 13.16 -3.44
CA CYS A 61 1.88 12.81 -3.87
C CYS A 61 2.32 13.64 -5.08
N ALA A 62 1.45 13.79 -6.07
CA ALA A 62 1.74 14.57 -7.28
C ALA A 62 2.15 16.04 -7.00
N LYS A 63 1.89 16.55 -5.80
CA LYS A 63 2.17 17.94 -5.44
C LYS A 63 3.21 18.11 -4.34
N TRP A 64 3.30 17.17 -3.41
CA TRP A 64 3.99 17.38 -2.14
C TRP A 64 5.19 16.47 -1.92
N VAL A 65 5.26 15.30 -2.56
CA VAL A 65 6.31 14.30 -2.33
C VAL A 65 7.70 14.85 -2.60
N ASP A 66 7.88 15.58 -3.70
CA ASP A 66 9.19 16.19 -4.04
C ASP A 66 9.67 17.19 -2.99
N LYS A 67 8.74 17.86 -2.30
CA LYS A 67 9.06 18.84 -1.24
C LYS A 67 9.38 18.19 0.10
N ILE A 68 8.68 17.11 0.44
CA ILE A 68 8.83 16.38 1.72
C ILE A 68 10.05 15.47 1.65
N GLY A 69 10.29 14.89 0.49
CA GLY A 69 11.36 13.92 0.24
C GLY A 69 10.89 12.47 0.28
N TYR A 70 11.34 11.72 -0.70
CA TYR A 70 10.91 10.32 -0.93
C TYR A 70 11.16 9.39 0.25
N ARG A 71 12.32 9.54 0.94
CA ARG A 71 12.65 8.72 2.10
C ARG A 71 11.64 8.90 3.23
N ILE A 72 11.28 10.14 3.54
CA ILE A 72 10.35 10.42 4.64
C ILE A 72 8.97 9.85 4.28
N CYS A 73 8.50 10.08 3.07
CA CYS A 73 7.20 9.60 2.61
C CYS A 73 7.11 8.07 2.62
N ILE A 74 8.14 7.35 2.14
CA ILE A 74 8.11 5.89 2.08
C ILE A 74 8.26 5.24 3.47
N VAL A 75 9.00 5.85 4.40
CA VAL A 75 9.05 5.39 5.79
C VAL A 75 7.69 5.61 6.47
N ILE A 76 7.07 6.77 6.28
CA ILE A 76 5.74 7.09 6.80
C ILE A 76 4.71 6.10 6.24
N SER A 77 4.80 5.69 4.99
CA SER A 77 3.86 4.73 4.40
C SER A 77 3.83 3.39 5.14
N GLU A 78 5.00 2.86 5.50
CA GLU A 78 5.09 1.61 6.25
C GLU A 78 4.61 1.77 7.70
N VAL A 79 4.86 2.94 8.32
CA VAL A 79 4.32 3.26 9.65
C VAL A 79 2.79 3.27 9.63
N PHE A 80 2.18 3.93 8.65
CA PHE A 80 0.72 3.96 8.50
C PHE A 80 0.14 2.58 8.19
N SER A 81 0.81 1.78 7.37
CA SER A 81 0.39 0.40 7.06
C SER A 81 0.43 -0.48 8.30
N ALA A 82 1.52 -0.44 9.07
CA ALA A 82 1.65 -1.20 10.31
C ALA A 82 0.64 -0.73 11.36
N ALA A 83 0.53 0.58 11.58
CA ALA A 83 -0.41 1.16 12.55
C ALA A 83 -1.87 0.86 12.20
N GLY A 84 -2.23 0.89 10.92
CA GLY A 84 -3.57 0.56 10.46
C GLY A 84 -3.92 -0.92 10.66
N LEU A 85 -2.99 -1.85 10.39
CA LEU A 85 -3.20 -3.28 10.65
C LEU A 85 -3.31 -3.59 12.15
N ILE A 86 -2.48 -2.97 12.98
CA ILE A 86 -2.58 -3.08 14.45
C ILE A 86 -3.88 -2.44 14.94
N GLY A 87 -4.21 -1.26 14.40
CA GLY A 87 -5.47 -0.57 14.69
C GLY A 87 -6.69 -1.44 14.36
N LEU A 88 -6.67 -2.15 13.23
CA LEU A 88 -7.74 -3.07 12.84
C LEU A 88 -7.98 -4.16 13.89
N ALA A 89 -6.91 -4.67 14.52
CA ALA A 89 -7.02 -5.67 15.57
C ALA A 89 -7.55 -5.13 16.90
N ILE A 90 -7.39 -3.83 17.17
CA ILE A 90 -7.59 -3.24 18.50
C ILE A 90 -8.79 -2.27 18.54
N LEU A 91 -8.91 -1.35 17.56
CA LEU A 91 -9.87 -0.25 17.61
C LEU A 91 -11.35 -0.69 17.59
N PRO A 92 -11.75 -1.77 16.88
CA PRO A 92 -13.13 -2.22 16.90
C PRO A 92 -13.65 -2.60 18.28
N ASP A 93 -12.77 -3.01 19.20
CA ASP A 93 -13.14 -3.40 20.57
C ASP A 93 -13.11 -2.25 21.56
N ILE A 94 -12.26 -1.24 21.32
CA ILE A 94 -12.06 -0.12 22.24
C ILE A 94 -13.09 0.99 21.99
N LEU A 95 -13.42 1.21 20.71
CA LEU A 95 -14.34 2.28 20.35
C LEU A 95 -15.79 1.86 20.58
N SER A 96 -16.63 2.82 20.98
CA SER A 96 -18.07 2.62 21.16
C SER A 96 -18.79 2.15 19.88
N SER A 97 -18.20 2.37 18.72
CA SER A 97 -18.67 1.87 17.43
C SER A 97 -17.58 1.02 16.78
N PRO A 98 -17.73 -0.32 16.71
CA PRO A 98 -16.79 -1.20 16.02
C PRO A 98 -16.55 -0.81 14.56
N PHE A 99 -17.61 -0.37 13.86
CA PHE A 99 -17.50 0.11 12.49
C PHE A 99 -16.58 1.34 12.37
N ALA A 100 -16.67 2.28 13.31
CA ALA A 100 -15.76 3.44 13.32
C ALA A 100 -14.30 3.01 13.53
N GLY A 101 -14.05 2.02 14.39
CA GLY A 101 -12.72 1.46 14.61
C GLY A 101 -12.15 0.82 13.34
N ILE A 102 -12.95 0.03 12.63
CA ILE A 102 -12.57 -0.54 11.34
C ILE A 102 -12.27 0.56 10.33
N MET A 103 -13.14 1.56 10.19
CA MET A 103 -12.96 2.64 9.22
C MET A 103 -11.71 3.48 9.48
N ILE A 104 -11.43 3.82 10.73
CA ILE A 104 -10.19 4.54 11.10
C ILE A 104 -8.96 3.72 10.72
N SER A 105 -8.98 2.42 10.99
CA SER A 105 -7.88 1.51 10.64
C SER A 105 -7.69 1.42 9.14
N VAL A 106 -8.79 1.28 8.39
CA VAL A 106 -8.81 1.24 6.91
C VAL A 106 -8.23 2.53 6.33
N ILE A 107 -8.69 3.69 6.79
CA ILE A 107 -8.16 4.99 6.36
C ILE A 107 -6.66 5.06 6.64
N THR A 108 -6.23 4.64 7.82
CA THR A 108 -4.83 4.69 8.22
C THR A 108 -3.95 3.87 7.27
N TYR A 109 -4.24 2.58 7.07
CA TYR A 109 -3.40 1.79 6.18
C TYR A 109 -3.60 2.12 4.69
N SER A 110 -4.74 2.71 4.27
CA SER A 110 -4.93 3.19 2.90
C SER A 110 -3.98 4.33 2.55
N ILE A 111 -3.69 5.23 3.51
CA ILE A 111 -2.66 6.25 3.34
C ILE A 111 -1.30 5.60 3.08
N GLY A 112 -0.94 4.59 3.87
CA GLY A 112 0.29 3.82 3.66
C GLY A 112 0.33 3.16 2.28
N SER A 113 -0.74 2.47 1.91
CA SER A 113 -0.88 1.77 0.62
C SER A 113 -0.70 2.71 -0.58
N GLY A 114 -1.38 3.87 -0.59
CA GLY A 114 -1.26 4.84 -1.68
C GLY A 114 0.16 5.41 -1.79
N LEU A 115 0.81 5.74 -0.67
CA LEU A 115 2.20 6.18 -0.68
C LEU A 115 3.15 5.10 -1.23
N ILE A 116 2.99 3.82 -0.87
CA ILE A 116 3.80 2.71 -1.39
C ILE A 116 3.64 2.61 -2.90
N GLU A 117 2.41 2.66 -3.39
CA GLU A 117 2.08 2.54 -4.81
C GLU A 117 2.78 3.60 -5.66
N VAL A 118 2.70 4.85 -5.24
CA VAL A 118 3.29 5.98 -5.98
C VAL A 118 4.81 6.01 -5.89
N LEU A 119 5.40 5.59 -4.76
CA LEU A 119 6.82 5.84 -4.47
C LEU A 119 7.75 4.70 -4.86
N CYS A 120 7.32 3.43 -4.74
CA CYS A 120 8.24 2.30 -4.95
C CYS A 120 8.73 2.20 -6.39
N SER A 121 7.86 2.45 -7.37
CA SER A 121 8.23 2.38 -8.80
C SER A 121 9.28 3.44 -9.17
N PRO A 122 9.10 4.73 -8.86
CA PRO A 122 10.14 5.73 -9.09
C PRO A 122 11.45 5.46 -8.33
N ILE A 123 11.39 4.96 -7.10
CA ILE A 123 12.59 4.61 -6.32
C ILE A 123 13.39 3.50 -7.03
N ILE A 124 12.73 2.47 -7.56
CA ILE A 124 13.38 1.41 -8.34
C ILE A 124 13.97 1.97 -9.64
N GLU A 125 13.24 2.84 -10.34
CA GLU A 125 13.66 3.45 -11.60
C GLU A 125 14.91 4.35 -11.44
N ALA A 126 15.01 5.07 -10.33
CA ALA A 126 16.17 5.91 -10.03
C ALA A 126 17.43 5.11 -9.66
N CYS A 127 17.27 3.86 -9.20
CA CYS A 127 18.43 3.04 -8.83
C CYS A 127 19.26 2.64 -10.06
N PRO A 128 20.61 2.58 -9.94
CA PRO A 128 21.50 2.22 -11.03
C PRO A 128 21.57 0.70 -11.24
N PHE A 129 20.44 0.08 -11.58
CA PHE A 129 20.38 -1.34 -11.92
C PHE A 129 20.75 -1.54 -13.41
N GLU A 130 21.49 -2.61 -13.70
CA GLU A 130 21.83 -3.00 -15.09
C GLU A 130 20.59 -3.32 -15.92
N ASN A 131 19.57 -3.93 -15.30
CA ASN A 131 18.30 -4.27 -15.95
C ASN A 131 17.15 -3.71 -15.12
N LYS A 132 16.75 -2.48 -15.42
CA LYS A 132 15.65 -1.77 -14.76
C LYS A 132 14.30 -2.38 -15.07
N ASP A 133 14.09 -2.82 -16.31
CA ASP A 133 12.82 -3.43 -16.75
C ASP A 133 12.54 -4.72 -15.98
N ALA A 134 13.57 -5.55 -15.79
CA ALA A 134 13.44 -6.76 -14.97
C ALA A 134 13.19 -6.43 -13.50
N ALA A 135 13.83 -5.39 -12.94
CA ALA A 135 13.60 -4.99 -11.56
C ALA A 135 12.17 -4.46 -11.35
N MET A 136 11.65 -3.70 -12.32
CA MET A 136 10.29 -3.17 -12.32
C MET A 136 9.25 -4.28 -12.48
N SER A 137 9.44 -5.18 -13.46
CA SER A 137 8.56 -6.34 -13.65
C SER A 137 8.49 -7.23 -12.41
N LEU A 138 9.65 -7.43 -11.75
CA LEU A 138 9.71 -8.21 -10.52
C LEU A 138 9.02 -7.48 -9.36
N LEU A 139 9.10 -6.15 -9.28
CA LEU A 139 8.39 -5.35 -8.28
C LEU A 139 6.87 -5.62 -8.32
N HIS A 140 6.27 -5.54 -9.50
CA HIS A 140 4.84 -5.85 -9.67
C HIS A 140 4.52 -7.33 -9.42
N SER A 141 5.43 -8.24 -9.74
CA SER A 141 5.27 -9.66 -9.41
C SER A 141 5.23 -9.89 -7.90
N PHE A 142 5.95 -9.12 -7.10
CA PHE A 142 5.89 -9.20 -5.63
C PHE A 142 4.53 -8.75 -5.08
N TYR A 143 3.84 -7.80 -5.72
CA TYR A 143 2.45 -7.52 -5.39
C TYR A 143 1.55 -8.74 -5.61
N CYS A 144 1.66 -9.38 -6.77
CA CYS A 144 0.88 -10.59 -7.09
C CYS A 144 1.17 -11.72 -6.10
N TRP A 145 2.42 -11.91 -5.71
CA TRP A 145 2.79 -12.94 -4.73
C TRP A 145 2.28 -12.59 -3.33
N GLY A 146 2.34 -11.31 -2.94
CA GLY A 146 1.74 -10.82 -1.70
C GLY A 146 0.23 -11.04 -1.67
N PHE A 147 -0.46 -10.75 -2.78
CA PHE A 147 -1.88 -11.01 -2.96
C PHE A 147 -2.22 -12.50 -2.79
N VAL A 148 -1.56 -13.37 -3.55
CA VAL A 148 -1.75 -14.83 -3.45
C VAL A 148 -1.41 -15.33 -2.05
N GLY A 149 -0.30 -14.86 -1.48
CA GLY A 149 0.10 -15.20 -0.12
C GLY A 149 -0.97 -14.82 0.91
N THR A 150 -1.52 -13.62 0.82
CA THR A 150 -2.57 -13.15 1.74
C THR A 150 -3.83 -14.00 1.63
N ILE A 151 -4.28 -14.30 0.40
CA ILE A 151 -5.51 -15.08 0.16
C ILE A 151 -5.35 -16.57 0.53
N LEU A 152 -4.15 -17.14 0.42
CA LEU A 152 -3.93 -18.55 0.78
C LEU A 152 -3.58 -18.71 2.26
N LEU A 153 -2.67 -17.89 2.79
CA LEU A 153 -2.19 -18.05 4.16
C LEU A 153 -3.23 -17.63 5.21
N SER A 154 -4.07 -16.63 4.89
CA SER A 154 -5.07 -16.18 5.86
C SER A 154 -6.17 -17.23 6.11
N PRO A 155 -6.83 -17.84 5.10
CA PRO A 155 -7.75 -18.93 5.33
C PRO A 155 -7.07 -20.19 5.93
N LEU A 156 -5.82 -20.47 5.55
CA LEU A 156 -5.05 -21.56 6.16
C LEU A 156 -4.86 -21.30 7.67
N PHE A 157 -4.48 -20.10 8.06
CA PHE A 157 -4.40 -19.71 9.47
C PHE A 157 -5.76 -19.90 10.17
N PHE A 158 -6.85 -19.46 9.55
CA PHE A 158 -8.19 -19.57 10.11
C PHE A 158 -8.64 -21.04 10.23
N SER A 159 -8.22 -21.91 9.32
CA SER A 159 -8.53 -23.35 9.40
C SER A 159 -7.83 -24.04 10.56
N VAL A 160 -6.63 -23.58 10.94
CA VAL A 160 -5.82 -24.18 12.02
C VAL A 160 -6.16 -23.56 13.38
N PHE A 161 -6.26 -22.24 13.44
CA PHE A 161 -6.42 -21.50 14.70
C PHE A 161 -7.84 -20.97 14.95
N GLY A 162 -8.73 -21.11 13.97
CA GLY A 162 -10.09 -20.56 14.02
C GLY A 162 -10.17 -19.09 13.60
N ILE A 163 -11.31 -18.72 13.00
CA ILE A 163 -11.58 -17.34 12.52
C ILE A 163 -11.59 -16.34 13.67
N ALA A 164 -11.96 -16.73 14.89
CA ALA A 164 -11.96 -15.85 16.07
C ALA A 164 -10.58 -15.24 16.36
N ASN A 165 -9.50 -15.85 15.86
CA ASN A 165 -8.13 -15.39 16.04
C ASN A 165 -7.65 -14.44 14.95
N TRP A 166 -8.53 -13.89 14.10
CA TRP A 166 -8.18 -13.00 12.99
C TRP A 166 -7.37 -11.76 13.43
N LYS A 167 -7.57 -11.29 14.66
CA LYS A 167 -6.82 -10.16 15.23
C LYS A 167 -5.32 -10.46 15.35
N TRP A 168 -4.99 -11.67 15.78
CA TRP A 168 -3.59 -12.11 15.83
C TRP A 168 -2.96 -12.17 14.45
N LEU A 169 -3.73 -12.59 13.45
CA LEU A 169 -3.25 -12.59 12.07
C LEU A 169 -3.04 -11.16 11.55
N ALA A 170 -3.90 -10.20 11.90
CA ALA A 170 -3.70 -8.79 11.56
C ALA A 170 -2.38 -8.25 12.15
N ILE A 171 -2.09 -8.57 13.41
CA ILE A 171 -0.82 -8.21 14.06
C ILE A 171 0.37 -8.92 13.39
N LEU A 172 0.24 -10.18 13.01
CA LEU A 172 1.27 -10.92 12.30
C LEU A 172 1.58 -10.29 10.94
N TRP A 173 0.56 -9.90 10.17
CA TRP A 173 0.73 -9.16 8.92
C TRP A 173 1.41 -7.80 9.13
N ALA A 174 1.16 -7.12 10.25
CA ALA A 174 1.79 -5.84 10.58
C ALA A 174 3.31 -5.95 10.82
N VAL A 175 3.84 -7.16 11.08
CA VAL A 175 5.30 -7.37 11.24
C VAL A 175 6.06 -7.04 9.95
N ILE A 176 5.48 -7.30 8.79
CA ILE A 176 6.13 -7.06 7.48
C ILE A 176 6.42 -5.57 7.29
N PRO A 177 5.42 -4.66 7.33
CA PRO A 177 5.68 -3.23 7.25
C PRO A 177 6.56 -2.72 8.41
N ALA A 178 6.40 -3.25 9.62
CA ALA A 178 7.23 -2.86 10.77
C ALA A 178 8.73 -3.13 10.53
N ILE A 179 9.08 -4.29 9.98
CA ILE A 179 10.47 -4.58 9.58
C ILE A 179 10.90 -3.68 8.42
N ASN A 180 10.00 -3.40 7.49
CA ASN A 180 10.32 -2.63 6.30
C ASN A 180 10.54 -1.14 6.58
N ILE A 181 10.00 -0.59 7.69
CA ILE A 181 10.36 0.74 8.21
C ILE A 181 11.88 0.86 8.35
N TYR A 182 12.53 -0.13 8.99
CA TYR A 182 13.98 -0.13 9.16
C TYR A 182 14.72 -0.24 7.82
N ASN A 183 14.20 -1.04 6.89
CA ASN A 183 14.80 -1.19 5.57
C ASN A 183 14.80 0.14 4.81
N PHE A 184 13.66 0.83 4.71
CA PHE A 184 13.56 2.12 4.02
C PHE A 184 14.30 3.25 4.75
N ALA A 185 14.34 3.23 6.08
CA ALA A 185 15.10 4.21 6.85
C ALA A 185 16.61 4.15 6.57
N THR A 186 17.12 2.97 6.20
CA THR A 186 18.58 2.72 6.10
C THR A 186 19.08 2.35 4.71
N CYS A 187 18.19 2.10 3.72
CA CYS A 187 18.61 1.82 2.35
C CYS A 187 19.04 3.11 1.62
N PRO A 188 19.92 3.06 0.63
CA PRO A 188 20.21 4.20 -0.25
C PRO A 188 18.99 4.48 -1.14
N ILE A 189 18.54 5.73 -1.20
CA ILE A 189 17.51 6.21 -2.12
C ILE A 189 18.13 7.36 -2.90
N GLU A 190 18.17 7.23 -4.23
CA GLU A 190 18.67 8.26 -5.12
C GLU A 190 17.65 9.40 -5.27
N PRO A 191 18.11 10.65 -5.48
CA PRO A 191 17.22 11.74 -5.83
C PRO A 191 16.52 11.41 -7.15
N LEU A 192 15.20 11.56 -7.17
CA LEU A 192 14.37 11.12 -8.30
C LEU A 192 14.20 12.17 -9.39
N VAL A 193 14.35 13.46 -9.05
CA VAL A 193 14.21 14.57 -9.99
C VAL A 193 15.28 15.60 -9.70
N GLU A 194 16.05 16.01 -10.72
CA GLU A 194 16.79 17.26 -10.67
C GLU A 194 15.78 18.40 -10.75
N GLU A 195 15.90 19.41 -9.87
CA GLU A 195 14.95 20.54 -9.74
C GLU A 195 14.68 21.26 -11.07
N THR A 196 15.54 21.10 -12.06
CA THR A 196 15.46 21.74 -13.38
C THR A 196 14.57 21.01 -14.39
N GLU A 197 14.18 19.75 -14.15
CA GLU A 197 13.47 18.92 -15.15
C GLU A 197 12.00 18.65 -14.83
N SER A 198 11.46 19.10 -13.69
CA SER A 198 10.06 18.85 -13.34
C SER A 198 9.11 19.65 -14.24
N MET A 199 8.35 18.95 -15.08
CA MET A 199 7.27 19.55 -15.86
C MET A 199 6.01 19.69 -15.02
N GLY A 200 5.50 20.93 -14.90
CA GLY A 200 4.21 21.16 -14.22
C GLY A 200 3.05 20.43 -14.93
N ILE A 201 2.06 19.96 -14.16
CA ILE A 201 0.87 19.22 -14.62
C ILE A 201 0.18 19.90 -15.82
N LYS A 202 0.09 21.23 -15.84
CA LYS A 202 -0.51 21.99 -16.95
C LYS A 202 0.27 21.84 -18.27
N SER A 203 1.58 21.70 -18.20
CA SER A 203 2.45 21.49 -19.35
C SER A 203 2.36 20.05 -19.85
N LEU A 204 2.23 19.09 -18.94
CA LEU A 204 2.06 17.67 -19.24
C LEU A 204 0.72 17.40 -19.93
N ALA A 205 -0.37 17.99 -19.43
CA ALA A 205 -1.71 17.86 -20.00
C ALA A 205 -1.86 18.43 -21.43
N LYS A 206 -0.92 19.27 -21.89
CA LYS A 206 -0.88 19.75 -23.28
C LYS A 206 -0.27 18.76 -24.27
N LYS A 207 0.42 17.71 -23.78
CA LYS A 207 1.07 16.73 -24.64
C LYS A 207 0.08 15.63 -25.05
N PRO A 208 -0.10 15.34 -26.37
CA PRO A 208 -1.01 14.27 -26.81
C PRO A 208 -0.59 12.89 -26.29
N LEU A 209 0.70 12.65 -26.10
CA LEU A 209 1.24 11.41 -25.52
C LEU A 209 0.73 11.17 -24.10
N PHE A 210 0.51 12.20 -23.30
CA PHE A 210 -0.08 12.07 -21.97
C PHE A 210 -1.50 11.48 -22.03
N TRP A 211 -2.33 12.00 -22.92
CA TRP A 211 -3.71 11.49 -23.08
C TRP A 211 -3.75 10.09 -23.66
N LEU A 212 -2.82 9.76 -24.56
CA LEU A 212 -2.68 8.38 -25.06
C LEU A 212 -2.33 7.42 -23.91
N ALA A 213 -1.39 7.80 -23.05
CA ALA A 213 -1.04 7.00 -21.87
C ALA A 213 -2.24 6.82 -20.92
N VAL A 214 -2.98 7.90 -20.65
CA VAL A 214 -4.21 7.86 -19.84
C VAL A 214 -5.24 6.91 -20.43
N CYS A 215 -5.48 6.98 -21.75
CA CYS A 215 -6.41 6.07 -22.41
C CYS A 215 -5.95 4.60 -22.31
N LEU A 216 -4.66 4.33 -22.50
CA LEU A 216 -4.11 2.98 -22.35
C LEU A 216 -4.28 2.45 -20.93
N MET A 217 -4.04 3.29 -19.91
CA MET A 217 -4.25 2.91 -18.50
C MET A 217 -5.72 2.60 -18.21
N ILE A 218 -6.65 3.41 -18.72
CA ILE A 218 -8.10 3.16 -18.55
C ILE A 218 -8.49 1.84 -19.22
N CYS A 219 -8.02 1.58 -20.44
CA CYS A 219 -8.28 0.33 -21.14
C CYS A 219 -7.72 -0.88 -20.40
N SER A 220 -6.51 -0.75 -19.83
CA SER A 220 -5.88 -1.82 -19.06
C SER A 220 -6.60 -2.08 -17.72
N ALA A 221 -7.19 -1.06 -17.11
CA ALA A 221 -7.95 -1.20 -15.87
C ALA A 221 -9.37 -1.78 -16.07
N ALA A 222 -9.89 -1.71 -17.31
CA ALA A 222 -11.22 -2.19 -17.67
C ALA A 222 -11.24 -3.63 -18.23
N SER A 223 -10.06 -4.21 -18.48
CA SER A 223 -9.89 -5.60 -18.95
C SER A 223 -9.68 -6.57 -17.80
#